data_6fe29c66558edfcd019e3fbd68fae225
#
_entry.id   6fe29c66558edfcd019e3fbd68fae225
#
_cell.length_a   1.000
_cell.length_b   1.000
_cell.length_c   1.000
_cell.angle_alpha   90.00
_cell.angle_beta   90.00
_cell.angle_gamma   90.00
#
_symmetry.space_group_name_H-M   'P 1'
#
loop_
_entity.id
_entity.type
_entity.pdbx_description
1 polymer ?
#
loop_
_entity_poly.entity_id
_entity_poly.type
_entity_poly.pdbx_seq_one_letter_code
_entity_poly.pdbx_strand_id
1 'polypeptide(L)'
;YSQRVNKEFFNLIFVKGDFLDKLCSPNISFLIGEKGTGKTAYAIYLSNNEYRNIRATTKFITNTDYYKFLKLKQDKYLQLSNFEDIWKVIIYLLISYQIRDIEKPILSFNKFKTLNECIDKYYANAFSPEILQAINVIEDSKGFAELMFKDYAKAGIENAKELSFTEQRFSLNLGYIKRKFEEAIGQLKLDKNHILFIDGIDVRPDEIPFREYQECIRGLANAVLQLNADVFPKIKDSKGKIRVVLLVRPDIFNSLGLHNANAKLSDNSVFLDWRTDYKDFRSSKIFSVFDHFLSAQQSEKGLNVGQSWDYYFQWQANNLHDPELYRQNTSFISFLRNSYYRPRDILKMIGLLKETSKNTDFFEERDFTDSRFQRNYSNYLLG
;
A
#
# COMPACT_ATOMS: atom_id res chain seq x y z
N TYR A 1 4.31 11.87 1.14
CA TYR A 1 5.32 11.14 1.93
C TYR A 1 6.64 11.01 1.18
N SER A 2 6.64 10.68 -0.13
CA SER A 2 7.88 10.52 -0.92
C SER A 2 8.70 11.80 -1.10
N GLN A 3 8.09 12.97 -1.00
CA GLN A 3 8.78 14.28 -1.12
C GLN A 3 9.35 14.81 0.20
N ARG A 4 8.95 14.26 1.36
CA ARG A 4 9.34 14.76 2.69
C ARG A 4 10.45 13.97 3.37
N VAL A 5 10.73 12.77 2.93
CA VAL A 5 11.78 11.92 3.50
C VAL A 5 12.94 11.87 2.51
N ASN A 6 14.14 12.21 2.99
CA ASN A 6 15.37 12.00 2.22
C ASN A 6 15.46 10.50 1.87
N LYS A 7 15.38 10.19 0.57
CA LYS A 7 15.41 8.82 0.06
C LYS A 7 16.65 8.05 0.50
N GLU A 8 17.79 8.70 0.50
CA GLU A 8 19.06 8.10 0.89
C GLU A 8 19.05 7.73 2.37
N PHE A 9 18.60 8.66 3.22
CA PHE A 9 18.47 8.42 4.64
C PHE A 9 17.45 7.30 4.93
N PHE A 10 16.29 7.31 4.26
CA PHE A 10 15.30 6.25 4.41
C PHE A 10 15.87 4.88 4.04
N ASN A 11 16.60 4.79 2.94
CA ASN A 11 17.24 3.55 2.50
C ASN A 11 18.33 3.08 3.46
N LEU A 12 19.05 4.02 4.10
CA LEU A 12 20.08 3.73 5.08
C LEU A 12 19.51 3.05 6.32
N ILE A 13 18.37 3.55 6.83
CA ILE A 13 17.76 3.06 8.07
C ILE A 13 16.80 1.89 7.86
N PHE A 14 16.41 1.56 6.61
CA PHE A 14 15.44 0.51 6.31
C PHE A 14 16.08 -0.87 6.41
N VAL A 15 15.49 -1.74 7.24
CA VAL A 15 15.95 -3.12 7.39
C VAL A 15 15.27 -4.02 6.36
N LYS A 16 16.09 -4.62 5.49
CA LYS A 16 15.65 -5.68 4.59
C LYS A 16 15.57 -6.98 5.37
N GLY A 17 14.42 -7.61 5.37
CA GLY A 17 14.20 -8.85 6.12
C GLY A 17 13.04 -9.66 5.56
N ASP A 18 12.67 -10.73 6.26
CA ASP A 18 11.69 -11.74 5.82
C ASP A 18 10.36 -11.16 5.34
N PHE A 19 9.87 -10.07 5.95
CA PHE A 19 8.63 -9.44 5.51
C PHE A 19 8.75 -8.87 4.10
N LEU A 20 9.91 -8.23 3.79
CA LEU A 20 10.18 -7.71 2.45
C LEU A 20 10.29 -8.86 1.44
N ASP A 21 11.00 -9.92 1.81
CA ASP A 21 11.18 -11.08 0.96
C ASP A 21 9.87 -11.80 0.64
N LYS A 22 9.04 -12.01 1.67
CA LYS A 22 7.69 -12.56 1.50
C LYS A 22 6.82 -11.64 0.65
N LEU A 23 6.89 -10.33 0.85
CA LEU A 23 6.16 -9.36 0.05
C LEU A 23 6.54 -9.41 -1.42
N CYS A 24 7.74 -9.89 -1.77
CA CYS A 24 8.17 -10.08 -3.14
C CYS A 24 7.60 -11.35 -3.80
N SER A 25 6.99 -12.26 -3.06
CA SER A 25 6.40 -13.50 -3.61
C SER A 25 5.20 -13.21 -4.51
N PRO A 26 5.05 -13.94 -5.63
CA PRO A 26 4.09 -13.60 -6.69
C PRO A 26 2.61 -13.74 -6.29
N ASN A 27 2.30 -14.53 -5.28
CA ASN A 27 0.94 -14.80 -4.81
C ASN A 27 0.41 -13.74 -3.83
N ILE A 28 1.22 -12.78 -3.36
CA ILE A 28 0.81 -11.83 -2.35
C ILE A 28 -0.07 -10.73 -2.94
N SER A 29 -1.26 -10.58 -2.37
CA SER A 29 -2.26 -9.55 -2.69
C SER A 29 -2.53 -8.58 -1.54
N PHE A 30 -2.11 -8.91 -0.31
CA PHE A 30 -2.35 -8.09 0.86
C PHE A 30 -1.09 -7.94 1.72
N LEU A 31 -0.84 -6.72 2.16
CA LEU A 31 0.09 -6.41 3.25
C LEU A 31 -0.72 -5.97 4.45
N ILE A 32 -0.82 -6.85 5.45
CA ILE A 32 -1.71 -6.67 6.60
C ILE A 32 -0.90 -6.28 7.83
N GLY A 33 -1.40 -5.32 8.58
CA GLY A 33 -0.79 -4.93 9.86
C GLY A 33 -1.55 -3.77 10.49
N GLU A 34 -1.41 -3.64 11.79
CA GLU A 34 -2.00 -2.55 12.56
C GLU A 34 -1.48 -1.17 12.14
N LYS A 35 -2.16 -0.10 12.57
CA LYS A 35 -1.68 1.27 12.38
C LYS A 35 -0.32 1.42 13.07
N GLY A 36 0.72 1.82 12.32
CA GLY A 36 2.06 2.00 12.87
C GLY A 36 3.02 0.82 12.70
N THR A 37 2.60 -0.30 12.10
CA THR A 37 3.46 -1.48 11.84
C THR A 37 4.40 -1.34 10.66
N GLY A 38 4.30 -0.25 9.88
CA GLY A 38 5.23 0.00 8.77
C GLY A 38 4.74 -0.43 7.38
N LYS A 39 3.47 -0.80 7.17
CA LYS A 39 2.92 -1.16 5.85
C LYS A 39 3.41 -0.21 4.75
N THR A 40 3.16 1.09 4.92
CA THR A 40 3.56 2.14 3.98
C THR A 40 5.08 2.20 3.77
N ALA A 41 5.88 1.91 4.79
CA ALA A 41 7.34 1.93 4.67
C ALA A 41 7.85 0.84 3.70
N TYR A 42 7.29 -0.36 3.74
CA TYR A 42 7.61 -1.42 2.79
C TYR A 42 7.23 -1.06 1.35
N ALA A 43 6.04 -0.49 1.15
CA ALA A 43 5.59 -0.04 -0.16
C ALA A 43 6.48 1.08 -0.72
N ILE A 44 6.84 2.08 0.10
CA ILE A 44 7.74 3.17 -0.27
C ILE A 44 9.14 2.64 -0.58
N TYR A 45 9.67 1.70 0.22
CA TYR A 45 10.98 1.11 -0.05
C TYR A 45 11.04 0.47 -1.43
N LEU A 46 10.04 -0.39 -1.77
CA LEU A 46 9.97 -1.02 -3.09
C LEU A 46 9.67 -0.03 -4.22
N SER A 47 8.97 1.06 -3.95
CA SER A 47 8.71 2.12 -4.94
C SER A 47 9.95 2.96 -5.22
N ASN A 48 10.81 3.11 -4.23
CA ASN A 48 12.05 3.88 -4.35
C ASN A 48 13.24 3.08 -4.89
N ASN A 49 13.21 1.76 -4.79
CA ASN A 49 14.34 0.90 -5.07
C ASN A 49 13.93 -0.27 -5.97
N GLU A 50 14.80 -0.64 -6.88
CA GLU A 50 14.69 -1.93 -7.56
C GLU A 50 15.18 -3.03 -6.62
N TYR A 51 14.30 -3.98 -6.30
CA TYR A 51 14.61 -5.10 -5.42
C TYR A 51 14.11 -6.40 -6.03
N ARG A 52 14.97 -7.42 -6.13
CA ARG A 52 14.65 -8.74 -6.73
C ARG A 52 13.94 -8.63 -8.07
N ASN A 53 14.43 -7.78 -8.96
CA ASN A 53 13.82 -7.53 -10.28
C ASN A 53 12.37 -6.99 -10.21
N ILE A 54 12.02 -6.31 -9.13
CA ILE A 54 10.71 -5.69 -8.92
C ILE A 54 10.82 -4.18 -9.07
N ARG A 55 9.87 -3.61 -9.78
CA ARG A 55 9.57 -2.19 -9.82
C ARG A 55 8.18 -1.94 -9.26
N ALA A 56 8.05 -0.97 -8.39
CA ALA A 56 6.79 -0.72 -7.74
C ALA A 56 6.40 0.77 -7.79
N THR A 57 5.12 1.03 -7.64
CA THR A 57 4.57 2.35 -7.32
C THR A 57 3.53 2.21 -6.21
N THR A 58 3.38 3.29 -5.44
CA THR A 58 2.36 3.37 -4.39
C THR A 58 1.35 4.45 -4.72
N LYS A 59 0.07 4.12 -4.66
CA LYS A 59 -1.05 5.04 -4.79
C LYS A 59 -1.83 5.08 -3.49
N PHE A 60 -2.27 6.28 -3.13
CA PHE A 60 -3.03 6.53 -1.91
C PHE A 60 -4.47 6.86 -2.28
N ILE A 61 -5.43 6.17 -1.65
CA ILE A 61 -6.84 6.55 -1.71
C ILE A 61 -7.03 7.71 -0.75
N THR A 62 -7.68 8.76 -1.24
CA THR A 62 -7.95 9.99 -0.50
C THR A 62 -9.44 10.11 -0.15
N ASN A 63 -9.77 11.03 0.75
CA ASN A 63 -11.18 11.35 1.06
C ASN A 63 -11.95 11.76 -0.20
N THR A 64 -11.32 12.53 -1.11
CA THR A 64 -11.92 12.97 -2.37
C THR A 64 -12.33 11.79 -3.26
N ASP A 65 -11.53 10.72 -3.29
CA ASP A 65 -11.84 9.51 -4.05
C ASP A 65 -13.10 8.84 -3.51
N TYR A 66 -13.24 8.72 -2.18
CA TYR A 66 -14.45 8.16 -1.56
C TYR A 66 -15.69 8.98 -1.84
N TYR A 67 -15.61 10.33 -1.80
CA TYR A 67 -16.74 11.20 -2.15
C TYR A 67 -17.16 11.00 -3.60
N LYS A 68 -16.21 10.79 -4.50
CA LYS A 68 -16.52 10.52 -5.89
C LYS A 68 -17.27 9.20 -6.07
N PHE A 69 -16.82 8.13 -5.39
CA PHE A 69 -17.54 6.84 -5.38
C PHE A 69 -18.96 6.97 -4.81
N LEU A 70 -19.13 7.72 -3.72
CA LEU A 70 -20.44 7.98 -3.15
C LEU A 70 -21.35 8.70 -4.15
N LYS A 71 -20.84 9.72 -4.84
CA LYS A 71 -21.58 10.46 -5.87
C LYS A 71 -22.03 9.54 -7.00
N LEU A 72 -21.14 8.67 -7.52
CA LEU A 72 -21.50 7.68 -8.53
C LEU A 72 -22.68 6.79 -8.09
N LYS A 73 -22.77 6.45 -6.80
CA LYS A 73 -23.88 5.68 -6.26
C LYS A 73 -25.14 6.52 -6.15
N GLN A 74 -25.05 7.77 -5.68
CA GLN A 74 -26.20 8.70 -5.57
C GLN A 74 -26.80 9.01 -6.94
N ASP A 75 -25.96 9.18 -7.96
CA ASP A 75 -26.37 9.42 -9.35
C ASP A 75 -26.89 8.14 -10.04
N LYS A 76 -27.07 7.04 -9.30
CA LYS A 76 -27.58 5.73 -9.74
C LYS A 76 -26.70 4.99 -10.77
N TYR A 77 -25.47 5.39 -11.00
CA TYR A 77 -24.54 4.71 -11.93
C TYR A 77 -24.13 3.31 -11.48
N LEU A 78 -24.45 2.92 -10.24
CA LEU A 78 -24.07 1.63 -9.64
C LEU A 78 -25.21 0.63 -9.53
N GLN A 79 -26.36 0.83 -10.19
CA GLN A 79 -27.44 -0.17 -10.21
C GLN A 79 -27.10 -1.35 -11.13
N LEU A 80 -26.45 -1.08 -12.27
CA LEU A 80 -26.00 -2.09 -13.25
C LEU A 80 -24.49 -2.35 -13.20
N SER A 81 -23.71 -1.48 -12.52
CA SER A 81 -22.27 -1.61 -12.35
C SER A 81 -21.95 -1.75 -10.87
N ASN A 82 -20.99 -2.60 -10.54
CA ASN A 82 -20.54 -2.78 -9.18
C ASN A 82 -19.20 -2.08 -8.95
N PHE A 83 -18.84 -1.84 -7.71
CA PHE A 83 -17.55 -1.25 -7.34
C PHE A 83 -16.35 -2.06 -7.84
N GLU A 84 -16.49 -3.38 -7.95
CA GLU A 84 -15.42 -4.26 -8.41
C GLU A 84 -14.99 -3.94 -9.85
N ASP A 85 -15.95 -3.76 -10.77
CA ASP A 85 -15.65 -3.45 -12.17
C ASP A 85 -15.05 -2.05 -12.33
N ILE A 86 -15.53 -1.08 -11.55
CA ILE A 86 -14.94 0.26 -11.52
C ILE A 86 -13.48 0.19 -11.05
N TRP A 87 -13.21 -0.53 -9.97
CA TRP A 87 -11.86 -0.71 -9.45
C TRP A 87 -10.95 -1.44 -10.44
N LYS A 88 -11.45 -2.43 -11.17
CA LYS A 88 -10.65 -3.08 -12.22
C LYS A 88 -10.18 -2.08 -13.28
N VAL A 89 -11.07 -1.22 -13.75
CA VAL A 89 -10.70 -0.19 -14.74
C VAL A 89 -9.73 0.81 -14.16
N ILE A 90 -9.94 1.27 -12.92
CA ILE A 90 -8.99 2.17 -12.24
C ILE A 90 -7.60 1.51 -12.14
N ILE A 91 -7.54 0.25 -11.72
CA ILE A 91 -6.28 -0.49 -11.58
C ILE A 91 -5.60 -0.66 -12.94
N TYR A 92 -6.34 -0.97 -14.00
CA TYR A 92 -5.77 -1.06 -15.36
C TYR A 92 -5.14 0.26 -15.80
N LEU A 93 -5.83 1.37 -15.58
CA LEU A 93 -5.32 2.70 -15.90
C LEU A 93 -4.03 3.01 -15.12
N LEU A 94 -4.03 2.78 -13.80
CA LEU A 94 -2.88 3.05 -12.94
C LEU A 94 -1.66 2.19 -13.31
N ILE A 95 -1.86 0.89 -13.56
CA ILE A 95 -0.79 -0.03 -13.96
C ILE A 95 -0.26 0.31 -15.35
N SER A 96 -1.14 0.60 -16.29
CA SER A 96 -0.75 0.96 -17.65
C SER A 96 0.12 2.22 -17.66
N TYR A 97 -0.25 3.21 -16.87
CA TYR A 97 0.53 4.42 -16.72
C TYR A 97 1.88 4.15 -16.03
N GLN A 98 1.89 3.35 -14.98
CA GLN A 98 3.11 2.93 -14.30
C GLN A 98 4.09 2.26 -15.26
N ILE A 99 3.62 1.31 -16.07
CA ILE A 99 4.47 0.60 -17.02
C ILE A 99 5.03 1.56 -18.07
N ARG A 100 4.20 2.46 -18.62
CA ARG A 100 4.63 3.48 -19.58
C ARG A 100 5.72 4.39 -19.01
N ASP A 101 5.57 4.82 -17.76
CA ASP A 101 6.51 5.75 -17.12
C ASP A 101 7.85 5.08 -16.76
N ILE A 102 7.79 3.85 -16.26
CA ILE A 102 8.96 3.11 -15.81
C ILE A 102 9.77 2.52 -16.98
N GLU A 103 9.10 1.89 -17.94
CA GLU A 103 9.76 1.16 -19.04
C GLU A 103 10.28 2.10 -20.14
N LYS A 104 10.17 3.41 -20.02
CA LYS A 104 10.58 4.49 -20.93
C LYS A 104 11.14 3.96 -22.25
N PRO A 105 10.34 3.85 -23.32
CA PRO A 105 10.70 3.09 -24.50
C PRO A 105 11.61 3.87 -25.43
N ILE A 106 12.93 3.88 -25.21
CA ILE A 106 13.86 4.43 -26.22
C ILE A 106 14.04 3.44 -27.39
N LEU A 107 13.78 2.14 -27.21
CA LEU A 107 14.07 1.10 -28.22
C LEU A 107 12.94 0.09 -28.47
N SER A 108 11.75 0.23 -27.92
CA SER A 108 10.68 -0.77 -28.04
C SER A 108 9.33 -0.21 -28.50
N PHE A 109 9.35 0.68 -29.49
CA PHE A 109 8.15 1.36 -30.01
C PHE A 109 6.98 0.41 -30.33
N ASN A 110 7.24 -0.81 -30.80
CA ASN A 110 6.20 -1.78 -31.12
C ASN A 110 5.69 -2.58 -29.91
N LYS A 111 6.53 -2.74 -28.87
CA LYS A 111 6.21 -3.57 -27.68
C LYS A 111 5.04 -3.01 -26.85
N PHE A 112 4.94 -1.69 -26.78
CA PHE A 112 3.94 -0.98 -25.99
C PHE A 112 2.94 -0.17 -26.83
N LYS A 113 2.93 -0.36 -28.16
CA LYS A 113 2.10 0.45 -29.05
C LYS A 113 0.63 0.40 -28.66
N THR A 114 0.06 -0.79 -28.51
CA THR A 114 -1.35 -0.97 -28.13
C THR A 114 -1.67 -0.38 -26.77
N LEU A 115 -0.75 -0.53 -25.78
CA LEU A 115 -0.91 0.06 -24.47
C LEU A 115 -0.88 1.58 -24.51
N ASN A 116 0.08 2.17 -25.24
CA ASN A 116 0.18 3.63 -25.40
C ASN A 116 -1.04 4.20 -26.12
N GLU A 117 -1.52 3.55 -27.19
CA GLU A 117 -2.75 3.95 -27.88
C GLU A 117 -3.97 3.92 -26.93
N CYS A 118 -4.07 2.90 -26.06
CA CYS A 118 -5.10 2.85 -25.02
C CYS A 118 -4.95 4.00 -24.04
N ILE A 119 -3.74 4.25 -23.52
CA ILE A 119 -3.49 5.32 -22.56
C ILE A 119 -3.79 6.69 -23.20
N ASP A 120 -3.26 6.96 -24.40
CA ASP A 120 -3.43 8.25 -25.07
C ASP A 120 -4.90 8.52 -25.41
N LYS A 121 -5.63 7.49 -25.82
CA LYS A 121 -7.06 7.60 -26.11
C LYS A 121 -7.90 7.89 -24.87
N TYR A 122 -7.56 7.27 -23.72
CA TYR A 122 -8.38 7.33 -22.50
C TYR A 122 -7.84 8.24 -21.42
N TYR A 123 -6.58 8.66 -21.53
CA TYR A 123 -5.85 9.38 -20.50
C TYR A 123 -5.12 10.64 -21.01
N ALA A 124 -5.38 11.07 -22.25
CA ALA A 124 -4.62 12.11 -22.96
C ALA A 124 -4.44 13.44 -22.20
N ASN A 125 -5.32 13.76 -21.24
CA ASN A 125 -5.32 15.03 -20.52
C ASN A 125 -4.91 14.91 -19.04
N ALA A 126 -4.44 13.75 -18.58
CA ALA A 126 -4.10 13.53 -17.18
C ALA A 126 -2.61 13.66 -16.92
N PHE A 127 -2.20 14.70 -16.19
CA PHE A 127 -0.81 14.92 -15.79
C PHE A 127 -0.30 13.90 -14.74
N SER A 128 -1.20 13.27 -13.99
CA SER A 128 -0.88 12.24 -13.00
C SER A 128 -1.98 11.19 -12.95
N PRO A 129 -1.65 9.90 -12.90
CA PRO A 129 -2.63 8.82 -12.78
C PRO A 129 -3.13 8.73 -11.33
N GLU A 130 -3.99 9.64 -10.94
CA GLU A 130 -4.70 9.59 -9.68
C GLU A 130 -6.01 8.83 -9.84
N ILE A 131 -6.49 8.23 -8.75
CA ILE A 131 -7.73 7.45 -8.73
C ILE A 131 -8.91 8.32 -9.20
N LEU A 132 -8.99 9.56 -8.70
CA LEU A 132 -10.01 10.52 -9.11
C LEU A 132 -10.02 10.76 -10.62
N GLN A 133 -8.86 10.88 -11.26
CA GLN A 133 -8.76 11.11 -12.70
C GLN A 133 -9.20 9.88 -13.50
N ALA A 134 -8.88 8.67 -13.01
CA ALA A 134 -9.36 7.44 -13.61
C ALA A 134 -10.90 7.35 -13.59
N ILE A 135 -11.53 7.76 -12.50
CA ILE A 135 -12.99 7.83 -12.39
C ILE A 135 -13.56 8.86 -13.38
N ASN A 136 -12.97 10.06 -13.48
CA ASN A 136 -13.40 11.09 -14.41
C ASN A 136 -13.33 10.60 -15.87
N VAL A 137 -12.30 9.84 -16.24
CA VAL A 137 -12.19 9.25 -17.59
C VAL A 137 -13.39 8.33 -17.89
N ILE A 138 -13.86 7.56 -16.92
CA ILE A 138 -15.03 6.69 -17.09
C ILE A 138 -16.30 7.53 -17.29
N GLU A 139 -16.45 8.64 -16.55
CA GLU A 139 -17.61 9.54 -16.65
C GLU A 139 -17.62 10.39 -17.92
N ASP A 140 -16.46 10.97 -18.29
CA ASP A 140 -16.34 11.95 -19.39
C ASP A 140 -16.32 11.33 -20.80
N SER A 141 -16.49 10.02 -20.91
CA SER A 141 -16.38 9.28 -22.17
C SER A 141 -17.46 9.59 -23.21
N LYS A 142 -17.79 10.88 -23.39
CA LYS A 142 -18.72 11.35 -24.46
C LYS A 142 -18.28 10.88 -25.85
N GLY A 143 -16.97 10.86 -26.13
CA GLY A 143 -16.42 10.34 -27.39
C GLY A 143 -16.57 8.84 -27.59
N PHE A 144 -16.79 8.08 -26.51
CA PHE A 144 -17.03 6.64 -26.56
C PHE A 144 -18.39 6.29 -27.10
N ALA A 145 -19.39 7.03 -26.70
CA ALA A 145 -20.73 6.81 -27.20
C ALA A 145 -20.81 6.90 -28.72
N GLU A 146 -20.12 7.90 -29.32
CA GLU A 146 -20.09 8.05 -30.78
C GLU A 146 -19.37 6.86 -31.49
N LEU A 147 -18.32 6.33 -30.91
CA LEU A 147 -17.60 5.17 -31.47
C LEU A 147 -18.40 3.89 -31.32
N MET A 148 -19.05 3.67 -30.20
CA MET A 148 -19.93 2.52 -29.99
C MET A 148 -21.18 2.61 -30.88
N PHE A 149 -21.76 3.81 -31.09
CA PHE A 149 -22.86 4.01 -32.02
C PHE A 149 -22.47 3.62 -33.45
N LYS A 150 -21.24 3.92 -33.89
CA LYS A 150 -20.74 3.47 -35.19
C LYS A 150 -20.61 1.94 -35.31
N ASP A 151 -20.20 1.27 -34.25
CA ASP A 151 -20.05 -0.18 -34.23
C ASP A 151 -21.42 -0.90 -34.06
N TYR A 152 -22.34 -0.33 -33.24
CA TYR A 152 -23.72 -0.82 -33.12
C TYR A 152 -24.60 -0.51 -34.32
N ALA A 153 -24.41 0.67 -34.96
CA ALA A 153 -25.10 0.99 -36.21
C ALA A 153 -24.70 0.05 -37.35
N LYS A 154 -23.44 -0.40 -37.38
CA LYS A 154 -22.97 -1.46 -38.28
C LYS A 154 -23.60 -2.81 -37.96
N ALA A 155 -24.03 -3.04 -36.72
CA ALA A 155 -24.70 -4.26 -36.25
C ALA A 155 -26.25 -4.24 -36.43
N GLY A 156 -26.83 -3.18 -37.02
CA GLY A 156 -28.27 -3.11 -37.34
C GLY A 156 -29.21 -2.79 -36.20
N ILE A 157 -28.74 -2.22 -35.11
CA ILE A 157 -29.58 -1.83 -33.96
C ILE A 157 -30.05 -0.38 -34.12
N GLU A 158 -31.25 -0.19 -34.66
CA GLU A 158 -31.82 1.14 -35.00
C GLU A 158 -32.30 1.97 -33.79
N ASN A 159 -32.47 1.41 -32.58
CA ASN A 159 -33.05 2.10 -31.42
C ASN A 159 -32.05 2.79 -30.49
N ALA A 160 -30.86 3.12 -30.99
CA ALA A 160 -29.80 3.73 -30.18
C ALA A 160 -29.93 5.24 -29.92
N LYS A 161 -30.99 5.89 -30.45
CA LYS A 161 -31.11 7.37 -30.43
C LYS A 161 -31.65 7.99 -29.12
N GLU A 162 -32.18 7.23 -28.20
CA GLU A 162 -32.79 7.72 -26.94
C GLU A 162 -32.21 7.16 -25.65
N LEU A 163 -31.02 6.58 -25.69
CA LEU A 163 -30.34 6.28 -24.43
C LEU A 163 -29.89 7.60 -23.78
N SER A 164 -30.79 8.13 -22.94
CA SER A 164 -30.45 9.20 -21.99
C SER A 164 -29.14 8.86 -21.28
N PHE A 165 -28.45 9.85 -20.72
CA PHE A 165 -27.24 9.73 -19.89
C PHE A 165 -27.54 8.85 -18.67
N THR A 166 -27.73 7.55 -18.89
CA THR A 166 -28.23 6.56 -17.96
C THR A 166 -27.10 5.66 -17.55
N GLU A 167 -27.27 5.03 -16.46
CA GLU A 167 -26.54 3.92 -15.92
C GLU A 167 -26.13 2.87 -16.94
N GLN A 168 -26.98 2.56 -17.91
CA GLN A 168 -26.68 1.63 -18.99
C GLN A 168 -25.46 2.10 -19.81
N ARG A 169 -25.39 3.39 -20.12
CA ARG A 169 -24.29 3.97 -20.88
C ARG A 169 -22.98 3.93 -20.08
N PHE A 170 -23.03 4.25 -18.78
CA PHE A 170 -21.87 4.15 -17.89
C PHE A 170 -21.36 2.71 -17.82
N SER A 171 -22.25 1.73 -17.63
CA SER A 171 -21.91 0.32 -17.57
C SER A 171 -21.30 -0.21 -18.88
N LEU A 172 -21.86 0.20 -20.04
CA LEU A 172 -21.32 -0.15 -21.35
C LEU A 172 -19.92 0.46 -21.57
N ASN A 173 -19.71 1.71 -21.21
CA ASN A 173 -18.41 2.39 -21.30
C ASN A 173 -17.38 1.71 -20.41
N LEU A 174 -17.76 1.40 -19.18
CA LEU A 174 -16.90 0.70 -18.21
C LEU A 174 -16.47 -0.67 -18.79
N GLY A 175 -17.41 -1.46 -19.31
CA GLY A 175 -17.13 -2.76 -19.90
C GLY A 175 -16.22 -2.67 -21.15
N TYR A 176 -16.41 -1.65 -21.98
CA TYR A 176 -15.59 -1.44 -23.16
C TYR A 176 -14.16 -1.04 -22.81
N ILE A 177 -13.98 -0.07 -21.90
CA ILE A 177 -12.66 0.36 -21.42
C ILE A 177 -11.92 -0.82 -20.80
N LYS A 178 -12.59 -1.56 -19.91
CA LYS A 178 -12.05 -2.76 -19.26
C LYS A 178 -11.49 -3.75 -20.30
N ARG A 179 -12.31 -4.13 -21.30
CA ARG A 179 -11.89 -5.07 -22.34
C ARG A 179 -10.69 -4.56 -23.13
N LYS A 180 -10.64 -3.28 -23.49
CA LYS A 180 -9.52 -2.70 -24.25
C LYS A 180 -8.22 -2.71 -23.46
N PHE A 181 -8.26 -2.42 -22.17
CA PHE A 181 -7.07 -2.53 -21.32
C PHE A 181 -6.65 -3.98 -21.07
N GLU A 182 -7.59 -4.92 -20.91
CA GLU A 182 -7.28 -6.35 -20.80
C GLU A 182 -6.58 -6.88 -22.07
N GLU A 183 -7.08 -6.53 -23.25
CA GLU A 183 -6.45 -6.86 -24.53
C GLU A 183 -5.02 -6.28 -24.61
N ALA A 184 -4.84 -5.02 -24.27
CA ALA A 184 -3.53 -4.34 -24.33
C ALA A 184 -2.53 -4.92 -23.30
N ILE A 185 -2.97 -5.12 -22.07
CA ILE A 185 -2.14 -5.67 -20.99
C ILE A 185 -1.75 -7.13 -21.31
N GLY A 186 -2.67 -7.91 -21.87
CA GLY A 186 -2.43 -9.30 -22.28
C GLY A 186 -1.33 -9.47 -23.34
N GLN A 187 -1.02 -8.40 -24.09
CA GLN A 187 0.03 -8.39 -25.12
C GLN A 187 1.40 -7.89 -24.61
N LEU A 188 1.50 -7.46 -23.35
CA LEU A 188 2.74 -6.92 -22.79
C LEU A 188 3.85 -7.97 -22.71
N LYS A 189 5.07 -7.53 -22.97
CA LYS A 189 6.31 -8.30 -22.80
C LYS A 189 7.22 -7.54 -21.84
N LEU A 190 7.10 -7.85 -20.56
CA LEU A 190 7.80 -7.19 -19.46
C LEU A 190 9.07 -7.97 -19.11
N ASP A 191 10.16 -7.28 -18.86
CA ASP A 191 11.39 -7.89 -18.38
C ASP A 191 11.44 -7.92 -16.83
N LYS A 192 10.73 -7.01 -16.16
CA LYS A 192 10.69 -6.87 -14.71
C LYS A 192 9.29 -7.12 -14.16
N ASN A 193 9.25 -7.50 -12.89
CA ASN A 193 8.00 -7.58 -12.15
C ASN A 193 7.52 -6.18 -11.77
N HIS A 194 6.23 -5.93 -11.92
CA HIS A 194 5.57 -4.68 -11.58
C HIS A 194 4.57 -4.87 -10.44
N ILE A 195 4.71 -4.06 -9.39
CA ILE A 195 3.76 -4.05 -8.27
C ILE A 195 3.12 -2.66 -8.16
N LEU A 196 1.80 -2.64 -8.12
CA LEU A 196 1.03 -1.47 -7.71
C LEU A 196 0.59 -1.66 -6.26
N PHE A 197 1.09 -0.84 -5.35
CA PHE A 197 0.59 -0.75 -3.99
C PHE A 197 -0.56 0.24 -3.91
N ILE A 198 -1.63 -0.14 -3.23
CA ILE A 198 -2.75 0.75 -2.90
C ILE A 198 -2.82 0.86 -1.39
N ASP A 199 -2.67 2.09 -0.88
CA ASP A 199 -2.69 2.45 0.54
C ASP A 199 -3.80 3.47 0.82
N GLY A 200 -4.09 3.76 2.09
CA GLY A 200 -5.08 4.76 2.50
C GLY A 200 -6.50 4.23 2.64
N ILE A 201 -6.71 2.91 2.48
CA ILE A 201 -8.04 2.30 2.66
C ILE A 201 -8.45 2.20 4.14
N ASP A 202 -7.55 2.50 5.06
CA ASP A 202 -7.79 2.39 6.51
C ASP A 202 -8.54 3.59 7.11
N VAL A 203 -8.74 4.65 6.33
CA VAL A 203 -9.33 5.91 6.80
C VAL A 203 -10.67 6.14 6.10
N ARG A 204 -11.75 5.90 6.83
CA ARG A 204 -13.09 6.25 6.35
C ARG A 204 -13.34 7.74 6.59
N PRO A 205 -13.77 8.53 5.58
CA PRO A 205 -14.27 9.88 5.81
C PRO A 205 -15.53 9.86 6.68
N ASP A 206 -15.66 10.81 7.61
CA ASP A 206 -16.74 10.81 8.60
C ASP A 206 -18.13 10.89 7.98
N GLU A 207 -18.27 11.62 6.87
CA GLU A 207 -19.52 11.83 6.16
C GLU A 207 -19.97 10.62 5.31
N ILE A 208 -19.08 9.63 5.10
CA ILE A 208 -19.42 8.44 4.32
C ILE A 208 -19.98 7.36 5.24
N PRO A 209 -21.22 6.87 5.01
CA PRO A 209 -21.77 5.79 5.78
C PRO A 209 -20.87 4.55 5.76
N PHE A 210 -20.73 3.88 6.90
CA PHE A 210 -19.84 2.73 7.04
C PHE A 210 -20.13 1.61 6.03
N ARG A 211 -21.39 1.36 5.74
CA ARG A 211 -21.82 0.35 4.78
C ARG A 211 -21.34 0.67 3.36
N GLU A 212 -21.45 1.92 2.94
CA GLU A 212 -21.02 2.39 1.63
C GLU A 212 -19.49 2.25 1.47
N TYR A 213 -18.78 2.67 2.52
CA TYR A 213 -17.35 2.49 2.60
C TYR A 213 -16.94 1.01 2.49
N GLN A 214 -17.59 0.11 3.27
CA GLN A 214 -17.31 -1.32 3.20
C GLN A 214 -17.58 -1.93 1.82
N GLU A 215 -18.67 -1.56 1.16
CA GLU A 215 -19.02 -2.03 -0.18
C GLU A 215 -17.94 -1.59 -1.20
N CYS A 216 -17.47 -0.33 -1.12
CA CYS A 216 -16.41 0.19 -1.98
C CYS A 216 -15.10 -0.59 -1.79
N ILE A 217 -14.65 -0.78 -0.54
CA ILE A 217 -13.39 -1.47 -0.24
C ILE A 217 -13.49 -2.97 -0.53
N ARG A 218 -14.65 -3.60 -0.31
CA ARG A 218 -14.89 -4.98 -0.72
C ARG A 218 -14.77 -5.14 -2.23
N GLY A 219 -15.31 -4.20 -3.00
CA GLY A 219 -15.16 -4.15 -4.46
C GLY A 219 -13.70 -4.06 -4.88
N LEU A 220 -12.91 -3.21 -4.22
CA LEU A 220 -11.47 -3.11 -4.44
C LEU A 220 -10.75 -4.42 -4.14
N ALA A 221 -11.02 -5.04 -2.99
CA ALA A 221 -10.37 -6.29 -2.60
C ALA A 221 -10.69 -7.44 -3.58
N ASN A 222 -11.94 -7.55 -4.02
CA ASN A 222 -12.35 -8.53 -5.02
C ASN A 222 -11.69 -8.26 -6.38
N ALA A 223 -11.65 -7.01 -6.83
CA ALA A 223 -10.96 -6.63 -8.06
C ALA A 223 -9.48 -7.04 -8.03
N VAL A 224 -8.77 -6.74 -6.94
CA VAL A 224 -7.36 -7.12 -6.78
C VAL A 224 -7.18 -8.63 -6.82
N LEU A 225 -7.99 -9.40 -6.09
CA LEU A 225 -7.91 -10.85 -6.09
C LEU A 225 -8.14 -11.43 -7.48
N GLN A 226 -9.17 -10.97 -8.20
CA GLN A 226 -9.46 -11.48 -9.55
C GLN A 226 -8.37 -11.07 -10.56
N LEU A 227 -7.88 -9.82 -10.51
CA LEU A 227 -6.82 -9.38 -11.40
C LEU A 227 -5.54 -10.20 -11.20
N ASN A 228 -5.16 -10.41 -9.94
CA ASN A 228 -3.96 -11.18 -9.60
C ASN A 228 -4.09 -12.68 -9.91
N ALA A 229 -5.28 -13.28 -9.77
CA ALA A 229 -5.50 -14.70 -10.01
C ALA A 229 -5.82 -15.03 -11.47
N ASP A 230 -6.64 -14.21 -12.13
CA ASP A 230 -7.28 -14.59 -13.37
C ASP A 230 -6.81 -13.80 -14.60
N VAL A 231 -6.28 -12.58 -14.43
CA VAL A 231 -5.95 -11.71 -15.56
C VAL A 231 -4.44 -11.59 -15.75
N PHE A 232 -3.71 -11.11 -14.77
CA PHE A 232 -2.27 -10.89 -14.91
C PHE A 232 -1.43 -12.15 -15.15
N PRO A 233 -1.77 -13.32 -14.58
CA PRO A 233 -1.07 -14.57 -14.92
C PRO A 233 -1.23 -15.01 -16.37
N LYS A 234 -2.27 -14.55 -17.09
CA LYS A 234 -2.53 -14.88 -18.49
C LYS A 234 -1.66 -14.09 -19.49
N ILE A 235 -0.88 -13.13 -19.04
CA ILE A 235 0.09 -12.42 -19.88
C ILE A 235 1.13 -13.45 -20.38
N LYS A 236 1.06 -13.76 -21.68
CA LYS A 236 1.88 -14.81 -22.30
C LYS A 236 3.28 -14.33 -22.63
N ASP A 237 4.25 -15.23 -22.54
CA ASP A 237 5.66 -15.02 -22.96
C ASP A 237 6.30 -13.78 -22.35
N SER A 238 5.88 -13.37 -21.16
CA SER A 238 6.44 -12.27 -20.39
C SER A 238 7.29 -12.81 -19.23
N LYS A 239 8.53 -12.35 -19.13
CA LYS A 239 9.42 -12.68 -17.99
C LYS A 239 8.92 -12.02 -16.72
N GLY A 240 8.56 -10.76 -16.83
CA GLY A 240 8.00 -9.98 -15.72
C GLY A 240 6.51 -10.25 -15.53
N LYS A 241 6.06 -10.10 -14.30
CA LYS A 241 4.68 -10.28 -13.87
C LYS A 241 4.12 -8.96 -13.33
N ILE A 242 2.82 -8.82 -13.41
CA ILE A 242 2.09 -7.69 -12.83
C ILE A 242 1.30 -8.19 -11.63
N ARG A 243 1.20 -7.38 -10.58
CA ARG A 243 0.26 -7.60 -9.48
C ARG A 243 -0.07 -6.31 -8.74
N VAL A 244 -1.14 -6.37 -7.97
CA VAL A 244 -1.59 -5.32 -7.07
C VAL A 244 -1.54 -5.83 -5.64
N VAL A 245 -1.09 -4.99 -4.72
CA VAL A 245 -1.04 -5.31 -3.29
C VAL A 245 -1.76 -4.22 -2.51
N LEU A 246 -2.76 -4.61 -1.73
CA LEU A 246 -3.47 -3.72 -0.82
C LEU A 246 -2.79 -3.66 0.53
N LEU A 247 -2.60 -2.46 1.05
CA LEU A 247 -2.16 -2.21 2.41
C LEU A 247 -3.40 -2.04 3.30
N VAL A 248 -3.63 -2.97 4.22
CA VAL A 248 -4.88 -3.02 4.98
C VAL A 248 -4.66 -3.37 6.44
N ARG A 249 -5.52 -2.82 7.32
CA ARG A 249 -5.56 -3.20 8.73
C ARG A 249 -6.34 -4.50 8.93
N PRO A 250 -6.01 -5.30 9.97
CA PRO A 250 -6.71 -6.56 10.25
C PRO A 250 -8.22 -6.39 10.45
N ASP A 251 -8.64 -5.35 11.18
CA ASP A 251 -10.06 -5.05 11.45
C ASP A 251 -10.84 -4.75 10.16
N ILE A 252 -10.26 -3.93 9.27
CA ILE A 252 -10.85 -3.64 7.96
C ILE A 252 -10.90 -4.93 7.11
N PHE A 253 -9.78 -5.67 7.01
CA PHE A 253 -9.75 -6.92 6.23
C PHE A 253 -10.84 -7.91 6.69
N ASN A 254 -10.97 -8.12 8.00
CA ASN A 254 -11.98 -9.01 8.57
C ASN A 254 -13.42 -8.53 8.31
N SER A 255 -13.62 -7.20 8.28
CA SER A 255 -14.93 -6.60 8.00
C SER A 255 -15.37 -6.74 6.55
N LEU A 256 -14.46 -7.02 5.61
CA LEU A 256 -14.80 -7.14 4.18
C LEU A 256 -15.68 -8.34 3.86
N GLY A 257 -15.72 -9.36 4.73
CA GLY A 257 -16.50 -10.57 4.50
C GLY A 257 -16.14 -11.28 3.19
N LEU A 258 -14.84 -11.37 2.88
CA LEU A 258 -14.35 -12.05 1.68
C LEU A 258 -14.62 -13.55 1.77
N HIS A 259 -15.06 -14.15 0.67
CA HIS A 259 -15.21 -15.59 0.59
C HIS A 259 -13.86 -16.29 0.85
N ASN A 260 -13.84 -17.30 1.72
CA ASN A 260 -12.63 -18.01 2.14
C ASN A 260 -11.53 -17.08 2.71
N ALA A 261 -11.93 -16.10 3.54
CA ALA A 261 -11.02 -15.09 4.08
C ALA A 261 -9.77 -15.69 4.75
N ASN A 262 -9.92 -16.77 5.54
CA ASN A 262 -8.81 -17.41 6.23
C ASN A 262 -7.77 -18.01 5.28
N ALA A 263 -8.18 -18.69 4.21
CA ALA A 263 -7.27 -19.20 3.19
C ALA A 263 -6.57 -18.05 2.44
N LYS A 264 -7.29 -16.98 2.09
CA LYS A 264 -6.72 -15.79 1.47
C LYS A 264 -5.74 -15.06 2.38
N LEU A 265 -5.98 -15.04 3.70
CA LEU A 265 -5.02 -14.53 4.68
C LEU A 265 -3.73 -15.33 4.69
N SER A 266 -3.85 -16.66 4.77
CA SER A 266 -2.70 -17.57 4.84
C SER A 266 -1.83 -17.48 3.57
N ASP A 267 -2.45 -17.58 2.40
CA ASP A 267 -1.74 -17.87 1.16
C ASP A 267 -1.40 -16.61 0.34
N ASN A 268 -2.19 -15.55 0.49
CA ASN A 268 -2.10 -14.35 -0.33
C ASN A 268 -1.72 -13.09 0.46
N SER A 269 -1.26 -13.22 1.71
CA SER A 269 -0.92 -12.05 2.51
C SER A 269 0.42 -12.14 3.23
N VAL A 270 0.99 -10.98 3.47
CA VAL A 270 2.07 -10.79 4.45
C VAL A 270 1.49 -10.07 5.65
N PHE A 271 1.63 -10.67 6.82
CA PHE A 271 1.19 -10.08 8.08
C PHE A 271 2.39 -9.49 8.82
N LEU A 272 2.35 -8.18 9.07
CA LEU A 272 3.38 -7.47 9.83
C LEU A 272 3.13 -7.63 11.33
N ASP A 273 3.57 -8.76 11.88
CA ASP A 273 3.53 -9.05 13.30
C ASP A 273 4.93 -8.85 13.91
N TRP A 274 5.03 -7.91 14.84
CA TRP A 274 6.26 -7.53 15.53
C TRP A 274 6.34 -8.08 16.95
N ARG A 275 5.34 -8.86 17.38
CA ARG A 275 5.30 -9.41 18.73
C ARG A 275 6.48 -10.35 18.98
N THR A 276 6.98 -10.28 20.18
CA THR A 276 8.08 -11.10 20.67
C THR A 276 7.93 -11.31 22.18
N ASP A 277 8.51 -12.37 22.69
CA ASP A 277 8.63 -12.59 24.14
C ASP A 277 9.77 -11.75 24.71
N TYR A 278 9.64 -11.32 25.98
CA TYR A 278 10.69 -10.55 26.64
C TYR A 278 12.00 -11.31 26.78
N LYS A 279 11.96 -12.63 26.85
CA LYS A 279 13.13 -13.49 26.89
C LYS A 279 13.95 -13.40 25.59
N ASP A 280 13.27 -13.33 24.47
CA ASP A 280 13.87 -13.39 23.12
C ASP A 280 13.93 -12.01 22.43
N PHE A 281 13.73 -10.92 23.17
CA PHE A 281 13.60 -9.60 22.54
C PHE A 281 14.81 -9.21 21.69
N ARG A 282 16.04 -9.58 22.09
CA ARG A 282 17.26 -9.23 21.36
C ARG A 282 17.40 -9.90 20.00
N SER A 283 16.82 -11.09 19.85
CA SER A 283 16.78 -11.82 18.57
C SER A 283 15.56 -11.42 17.71
N SER A 284 14.69 -10.58 18.25
CA SER A 284 13.45 -10.18 17.57
C SER A 284 13.69 -9.24 16.39
N LYS A 285 12.80 -9.31 15.41
CA LYS A 285 12.82 -8.41 14.25
C LYS A 285 12.67 -6.95 14.66
N ILE A 286 11.82 -6.66 15.66
CA ILE A 286 11.59 -5.28 16.11
C ILE A 286 12.84 -4.70 16.78
N PHE A 287 13.56 -5.47 17.59
CA PHE A 287 14.84 -5.04 18.16
C PHE A 287 15.87 -4.75 17.07
N SER A 288 16.03 -5.69 16.13
CA SER A 288 16.96 -5.53 15.01
C SER A 288 16.70 -4.26 14.19
N VAL A 289 15.43 -3.89 13.98
CA VAL A 289 15.07 -2.65 13.28
C VAL A 289 15.57 -1.42 14.04
N PHE A 290 15.39 -1.37 15.36
CA PHE A 290 15.77 -0.18 16.14
C PHE A 290 17.26 -0.10 16.42
N ASP A 291 17.92 -1.22 16.65
CA ASP A 291 19.37 -1.23 16.77
C ASP A 291 20.03 -0.82 15.44
N HIS A 292 19.53 -1.33 14.30
CA HIS A 292 19.98 -0.89 12.99
C HIS A 292 19.69 0.59 12.72
N PHE A 293 18.50 1.08 13.11
CA PHE A 293 18.14 2.49 12.97
C PHE A 293 19.16 3.41 13.68
N LEU A 294 19.59 3.03 14.87
CA LEU A 294 20.61 3.78 15.62
C LEU A 294 22.01 3.58 15.01
N SER A 295 22.39 2.34 14.71
CA SER A 295 23.70 1.98 14.14
C SER A 295 23.96 2.64 12.79
N ALA A 296 22.95 2.71 11.94
CA ALA A 296 23.06 3.32 10.60
C ALA A 296 23.40 4.81 10.63
N GLN A 297 23.16 5.49 11.75
CA GLN A 297 23.44 6.91 11.95
C GLN A 297 24.78 7.18 12.67
N GLN A 298 25.51 6.12 13.03
CA GLN A 298 26.80 6.25 13.66
C GLN A 298 27.90 6.55 12.64
N SER A 299 28.93 7.26 13.09
CA SER A 299 30.19 7.43 12.33
C SER A 299 30.98 6.12 12.26
N GLU A 300 30.95 5.33 13.32
CA GLU A 300 31.60 4.01 13.40
C GLU A 300 30.77 2.97 12.63
N LYS A 301 31.45 2.16 11.82
CA LYS A 301 30.85 1.08 11.04
C LYS A 301 31.18 -0.28 11.68
N GLY A 302 30.33 -1.29 11.43
CA GLY A 302 30.61 -2.66 11.86
C GLY A 302 30.30 -2.97 13.33
N LEU A 303 29.43 -2.18 13.97
CA LEU A 303 28.95 -2.48 15.31
C LEU A 303 28.16 -3.80 15.34
N ASN A 304 28.38 -4.60 16.38
CA ASN A 304 27.59 -5.80 16.60
C ASN A 304 26.15 -5.46 16.96
N VAL A 305 25.23 -6.38 16.65
CA VAL A 305 23.80 -6.21 16.99
C VAL A 305 23.63 -5.97 18.49
N GLY A 306 22.92 -4.93 18.84
CA GLY A 306 22.64 -4.51 20.20
C GLY A 306 23.58 -3.46 20.77
N GLN A 307 24.77 -3.27 20.19
CA GLN A 307 25.74 -2.29 20.69
C GLN A 307 25.23 -0.87 20.61
N SER A 308 24.56 -0.49 19.51
CA SER A 308 24.01 0.87 19.37
C SER A 308 22.87 1.10 20.33
N TRP A 309 21.99 0.14 20.51
CA TRP A 309 20.92 0.26 21.48
C TRP A 309 21.45 0.39 22.90
N ASP A 310 22.36 -0.47 23.31
CA ASP A 310 22.94 -0.49 24.66
C ASP A 310 23.75 0.76 24.99
N TYR A 311 24.35 1.41 23.98
CA TYR A 311 25.03 2.68 24.16
C TYR A 311 24.05 3.81 24.52
N TYR A 312 22.92 3.89 23.80
CA TYR A 312 21.98 5.00 24.01
C TYR A 312 21.01 4.80 25.16
N PHE A 313 20.67 3.56 25.52
CA PHE A 313 19.61 3.27 26.51
C PHE A 313 20.15 2.35 27.60
N GLN A 314 20.60 2.93 28.71
CA GLN A 314 21.39 2.26 29.73
C GLN A 314 20.59 2.04 31.01
N TRP A 315 19.57 1.16 30.98
CA TRP A 315 18.84 0.76 32.19
C TRP A 315 18.27 -0.65 32.12
N GLN A 316 17.86 -1.16 33.28
CA GLN A 316 17.12 -2.40 33.44
C GLN A 316 15.63 -2.13 33.49
N ALA A 317 14.82 -2.84 32.72
CA ALA A 317 13.38 -2.77 32.83
C ALA A 317 12.91 -3.29 34.19
N ASN A 318 11.94 -2.60 34.77
CA ASN A 318 11.36 -3.00 36.07
C ASN A 318 10.48 -4.25 35.96
N ASN A 319 10.30 -4.97 37.08
CA ASN A 319 9.40 -6.13 37.18
C ASN A 319 9.71 -7.24 36.18
N LEU A 320 10.97 -7.62 36.05
CA LEU A 320 11.37 -8.80 35.29
C LEU A 320 11.30 -10.02 36.21
N HIS A 321 10.67 -11.10 35.72
CA HIS A 321 10.52 -12.35 36.49
C HIS A 321 11.62 -13.36 36.15
N ASP A 322 12.33 -13.19 35.03
CA ASP A 322 13.40 -14.09 34.59
C ASP A 322 14.77 -13.58 35.06
N PRO A 323 15.47 -14.33 35.95
CA PRO A 323 16.79 -13.92 36.42
C PRO A 323 17.85 -13.77 35.34
N GLU A 324 17.73 -14.46 34.21
CA GLU A 324 18.68 -14.37 33.10
C GLU A 324 18.63 -12.99 32.43
N LEU A 325 17.46 -12.32 32.43
CA LEU A 325 17.31 -10.99 31.87
C LEU A 325 18.09 -9.92 32.64
N TYR A 326 18.37 -10.11 33.94
CA TYR A 326 19.15 -9.16 34.74
C TYR A 326 20.66 -9.13 34.38
N ARG A 327 21.12 -10.08 33.55
CA ARG A 327 22.51 -10.13 33.11
C ARG A 327 22.80 -9.27 31.87
N GLN A 328 21.79 -8.67 31.29
CA GLN A 328 21.90 -7.86 30.07
C GLN A 328 21.08 -6.57 30.19
N ASN A 329 21.37 -5.59 29.36
CA ASN A 329 20.55 -4.39 29.25
C ASN A 329 19.15 -4.77 28.74
N THR A 330 18.11 -4.39 29.46
CA THR A 330 16.71 -4.72 29.18
C THR A 330 15.84 -3.49 28.91
N SER A 331 16.45 -2.33 28.72
CA SER A 331 15.73 -1.06 28.46
C SER A 331 14.72 -1.18 27.33
N PHE A 332 15.02 -1.98 26.28
CA PHE A 332 14.11 -2.21 25.15
C PHE A 332 12.76 -2.81 25.58
N ILE A 333 12.74 -3.62 26.64
CA ILE A 333 11.48 -4.17 27.20
C ILE A 333 10.56 -3.06 27.69
N SER A 334 11.11 -1.95 28.23
CA SER A 334 10.32 -0.77 28.61
C SER A 334 9.62 -0.14 27.40
N PHE A 335 10.30 -0.08 26.26
CA PHE A 335 9.70 0.39 25.01
C PHE A 335 8.65 -0.59 24.47
N LEU A 336 8.91 -1.89 24.52
CA LEU A 336 7.94 -2.91 24.09
C LEU A 336 6.64 -2.82 24.88
N ARG A 337 6.72 -2.67 26.21
CA ARG A 337 5.55 -2.55 27.10
C ARG A 337 4.68 -1.34 26.76
N ASN A 338 5.29 -0.25 26.29
CA ASN A 338 4.59 1.00 26.03
C ASN A 338 4.18 1.18 24.56
N SER A 339 4.64 0.31 23.63
CA SER A 339 4.46 0.49 22.17
C SER A 339 3.44 -0.44 21.53
N TYR A 340 2.81 -1.33 22.29
CA TYR A 340 2.02 -2.41 21.69
C TYR A 340 2.76 -3.16 20.55
N TYR A 341 4.09 -3.25 20.65
CA TYR A 341 4.97 -3.81 19.61
C TYR A 341 4.88 -3.10 18.24
N ARG A 342 4.51 -1.83 18.21
CA ARG A 342 4.40 -1.05 16.96
C ARG A 342 5.66 -0.20 16.74
N PRO A 343 6.36 -0.36 15.61
CA PRO A 343 7.56 0.44 15.32
C PRO A 343 7.34 1.95 15.39
N ARG A 344 6.18 2.46 14.95
CA ARG A 344 5.87 3.89 15.03
C ARG A 344 5.91 4.42 16.47
N ASP A 345 5.41 3.63 17.42
CA ASP A 345 5.31 4.07 18.82
C ASP A 345 6.69 4.11 19.46
N ILE A 346 7.57 3.15 19.13
CA ILE A 346 8.98 3.18 19.60
C ILE A 346 9.71 4.38 19.01
N LEU A 347 9.57 4.66 17.70
CA LEU A 347 10.15 5.86 17.09
C LEU A 347 9.66 7.14 17.75
N LYS A 348 8.36 7.20 18.09
CA LYS A 348 7.80 8.36 18.79
C LYS A 348 8.40 8.51 20.18
N MET A 349 8.56 7.42 20.93
CA MET A 349 9.23 7.46 22.25
C MET A 349 10.67 7.95 22.15
N ILE A 350 11.46 7.42 21.20
CA ILE A 350 12.84 7.88 20.96
C ILE A 350 12.87 9.39 20.65
N GLY A 351 11.99 9.84 19.76
CA GLY A 351 11.88 11.27 19.42
C GLY A 351 11.54 12.13 20.62
N LEU A 352 10.59 11.72 21.46
CA LEU A 352 10.20 12.44 22.67
C LEU A 352 11.31 12.44 23.73
N LEU A 353 12.04 11.35 23.90
CA LEU A 353 13.21 11.32 24.79
C LEU A 353 14.24 12.34 24.36
N LYS A 354 14.55 12.42 23.06
CA LYS A 354 15.45 13.43 22.52
C LYS A 354 14.99 14.87 22.80
N GLU A 355 13.68 15.11 22.74
CA GLU A 355 13.10 16.44 23.00
C GLU A 355 13.05 16.82 24.49
N THR A 356 12.90 15.84 25.37
CA THR A 356 12.66 16.07 26.81
C THR A 356 13.89 15.89 27.70
N SER A 357 14.85 15.04 27.28
CA SER A 357 16.07 14.80 28.02
C SER A 357 17.02 16.00 27.94
N LYS A 358 17.74 16.24 29.04
CA LYS A 358 18.83 17.22 29.10
C LYS A 358 20.15 16.68 28.56
N ASN A 359 20.32 15.34 28.60
CA ASN A 359 21.48 14.64 28.05
C ASN A 359 21.17 14.22 26.62
N THR A 360 22.12 14.48 25.72
CA THR A 360 21.97 14.13 24.28
C THR A 360 22.80 12.93 23.87
N ASP A 361 23.72 12.47 24.74
CA ASP A 361 24.66 11.39 24.40
C ASP A 361 24.10 10.01 24.70
N PHE A 362 23.33 9.88 25.78
CA PHE A 362 22.65 8.66 26.17
C PHE A 362 21.42 8.96 27.02
N PHE A 363 20.53 8.00 27.23
CA PHE A 363 19.31 8.10 28.02
C PHE A 363 19.33 7.11 29.17
N GLU A 364 18.83 7.55 30.31
CA GLU A 364 18.68 6.75 31.54
C GLU A 364 17.19 6.48 31.83
N GLU A 365 16.92 5.59 32.77
CA GLU A 365 15.56 5.28 33.22
C GLU A 365 14.78 6.54 33.68
N ARG A 366 15.47 7.49 34.32
CA ARG A 366 14.87 8.76 34.77
C ARG A 366 14.32 9.60 33.60
N ASP A 367 14.96 9.56 32.43
CA ASP A 367 14.46 10.27 31.24
C ASP A 367 13.17 9.62 30.72
N PHE A 368 13.12 8.28 30.75
CA PHE A 368 11.94 7.51 30.35
C PHE A 368 10.77 7.62 31.33
N THR A 369 11.06 7.87 32.61
CA THR A 369 10.05 8.09 33.67
C THR A 369 9.75 9.56 33.93
N ASP A 370 10.42 10.48 33.25
CA ASP A 370 10.16 11.94 33.39
C ASP A 370 8.71 12.28 33.07
N SER A 371 8.11 13.13 33.88
CA SER A 371 6.69 13.49 33.77
C SER A 371 6.31 14.18 32.45
N ARG A 372 7.25 14.94 31.83
CA ARG A 372 7.02 15.60 30.53
C ARG A 372 7.02 14.57 29.41
N PHE A 373 7.99 13.64 29.44
CA PHE A 373 8.01 12.54 28.50
C PHE A 373 6.72 11.73 28.58
N GLN A 374 6.33 11.28 29.78
CA GLN A 374 5.13 10.48 29.99
C GLN A 374 3.85 11.20 29.53
N ARG A 375 3.71 12.50 29.85
CA ARG A 375 2.58 13.31 29.39
C ARG A 375 2.53 13.43 27.87
N ASN A 376 3.66 13.74 27.24
CA ASN A 376 3.71 13.91 25.78
C ASN A 376 3.43 12.61 25.06
N TYR A 377 3.91 11.50 25.60
CA TYR A 377 3.64 10.19 25.02
C TYR A 377 2.18 9.75 25.22
N SER A 378 1.59 10.00 26.39
CA SER A 378 0.17 9.76 26.64
C SER A 378 -0.72 10.57 25.68
N ASN A 379 -0.41 11.85 25.49
CA ASN A 379 -1.14 12.69 24.52
C ASN A 379 -1.04 12.13 23.10
N TYR A 380 0.11 11.61 22.70
CA TYR A 380 0.27 10.96 21.40
C TYR A 380 -0.58 9.68 21.27
N LEU A 381 -0.75 8.90 22.33
CA LEU A 381 -1.56 7.67 22.29
C LEU A 381 -3.07 7.97 22.23
N LEU A 382 -3.51 9.12 22.74
CA LEU A 382 -4.91 9.56 22.74
C LEU A 382 -5.35 10.19 21.41
N GLY A 383 -4.43 10.70 20.59
CA GLY A 383 -4.70 11.31 19.27
C GLY A 383 -4.29 10.43 18.12
#